data_dfc026b2c20f02681df5610977da1130
#
_entry.id   dfc026b2c20f02681df5610977da1130
#
_cell.length_a   1.000
_cell.length_b   1.000
_cell.length_c   1.000
_cell.angle_alpha   90.00
_cell.angle_beta   90.00
_cell.angle_gamma   90.00
#
_symmetry.space_group_name_H-M   'P 1'
#
loop_
_entity.id
_entity.type
_entity.pdbx_description
1 polymer ?
#
loop_
_entity_poly.entity_id
_entity_poly.type
_entity_poly.pdbx_seq_one_letter_code
_entity_poly.pdbx_strand_id
1 'polypeptide(L)'
;TGSIYTRFKDKEGLFEAIVGPHYDHIMSRFCQVQEEFAALPAEQQPENMGKVSGNCMLEILQYCYEHMEECQMLISKAEGTRYASFLDELVEIESKATHKYLQVLEHLGNPSPPISPRLEHIIITGMFNTYLELVLHQMPWEEAVLYLEEMQAFYTAGWMKLMGQE
;
A
#
# COMPACT_ATOMS: atom_id res chain seq x y z
N THR A 1 -32.73 -10.66 -15.64
CA THR A 1 -32.25 -9.36 -15.07
C THR A 1 -32.79 -9.12 -13.64
N GLY A 2 -34.03 -9.55 -13.33
CA GLY A 2 -34.62 -9.37 -11.99
C GLY A 2 -33.96 -10.16 -10.86
N SER A 3 -33.34 -11.31 -11.15
CA SER A 3 -32.76 -12.22 -10.16
C SER A 3 -31.49 -11.66 -9.47
N ILE A 4 -30.68 -10.87 -10.17
CA ILE A 4 -29.43 -10.28 -9.60
C ILE A 4 -29.75 -9.17 -8.62
N TYR A 5 -30.67 -8.27 -8.97
CA TYR A 5 -31.09 -7.17 -8.09
C TYR A 5 -31.81 -7.65 -6.82
N THR A 6 -32.53 -8.77 -6.89
CA THR A 6 -33.20 -9.36 -5.72
C THR A 6 -32.21 -9.94 -4.73
N ARG A 7 -31.02 -10.38 -5.19
CA ARG A 7 -29.97 -10.98 -4.35
C ARG A 7 -29.08 -9.93 -3.66
N PHE A 8 -28.83 -8.79 -4.29
CA PHE A 8 -27.87 -7.76 -3.83
C PHE A 8 -28.49 -6.45 -3.39
N LYS A 9 -29.81 -6.38 -3.24
CA LYS A 9 -30.63 -5.22 -2.82
C LYS A 9 -30.48 -3.96 -3.67
N ASP A 10 -29.25 -3.61 -4.14
CA ASP A 10 -28.96 -2.45 -4.97
C ASP A 10 -27.59 -2.59 -5.67
N LYS A 11 -27.21 -1.55 -6.42
CA LYS A 11 -25.93 -1.48 -7.14
C LYS A 11 -24.74 -1.47 -6.20
N GLU A 12 -24.87 -0.82 -5.04
CA GLU A 12 -23.81 -0.75 -4.03
C GLU A 12 -23.54 -2.11 -3.41
N GLY A 13 -24.58 -2.86 -3.02
CA GLY A 13 -24.45 -4.22 -2.52
C GLY A 13 -23.82 -5.18 -3.53
N LEU A 14 -24.08 -5.01 -4.81
CA LEU A 14 -23.42 -5.78 -5.86
C LEU A 14 -21.93 -5.43 -5.95
N PHE A 15 -21.60 -4.14 -5.94
CA PHE A 15 -20.22 -3.67 -5.94
C PHE A 15 -19.45 -4.19 -4.72
N GLU A 16 -20.05 -4.10 -3.52
CA GLU A 16 -19.48 -4.64 -2.29
C GLU A 16 -19.22 -6.15 -2.37
N ALA A 17 -20.15 -6.92 -2.92
CA ALA A 17 -20.00 -8.36 -3.08
C ALA A 17 -18.83 -8.74 -4.03
N ILE A 18 -18.53 -7.88 -5.01
CA ILE A 18 -17.43 -8.07 -5.96
C ILE A 18 -16.10 -7.63 -5.36
N VAL A 19 -16.02 -6.42 -4.83
CA VAL A 19 -14.72 -5.84 -4.41
C VAL A 19 -14.38 -6.06 -2.93
N GLY A 20 -15.39 -6.27 -2.08
CA GLY A 20 -15.20 -6.38 -0.63
C GLY A 20 -14.17 -7.43 -0.21
N PRO A 21 -14.24 -8.69 -0.71
CA PRO A 21 -13.24 -9.70 -0.39
C PRO A 21 -11.80 -9.31 -0.78
N HIS A 22 -11.64 -8.57 -1.88
CA HIS A 22 -10.33 -8.12 -2.37
C HIS A 22 -9.79 -6.95 -1.56
N TYR A 23 -10.66 -6.00 -1.20
CA TYR A 23 -10.33 -4.95 -0.25
C TYR A 23 -9.87 -5.54 1.08
N ASP A 24 -10.64 -6.46 1.67
CA ASP A 24 -10.32 -7.08 2.96
C ASP A 24 -8.98 -7.82 2.90
N HIS A 25 -8.71 -8.55 1.81
CA HIS A 25 -7.44 -9.26 1.62
C HIS A 25 -6.25 -8.30 1.57
N ILE A 26 -6.32 -7.26 0.74
CA ILE A 26 -5.24 -6.28 0.57
C ILE A 26 -4.99 -5.53 1.87
N MET A 27 -6.03 -5.02 2.52
CA MET A 27 -5.92 -4.24 3.75
C MET A 27 -5.40 -5.10 4.90
N SER A 28 -5.90 -6.32 5.07
CA SER A 28 -5.45 -7.24 6.12
C SER A 28 -3.98 -7.61 5.94
N ARG A 29 -3.56 -7.93 4.70
CA ARG A 29 -2.16 -8.29 4.44
C ARG A 29 -1.24 -7.08 4.65
N PHE A 30 -1.65 -5.90 4.19
CA PHE A 30 -0.87 -4.68 4.38
C PHE A 30 -0.70 -4.34 5.87
N CYS A 31 -1.77 -4.37 6.67
CA CYS A 31 -1.70 -4.17 8.12
C CYS A 31 -0.82 -5.22 8.80
N GLN A 32 -0.97 -6.49 8.43
CA GLN A 32 -0.18 -7.59 9.00
C GLN A 32 1.32 -7.39 8.78
N VAL A 33 1.74 -6.99 7.58
CA VAL A 33 3.15 -6.74 7.27
C VAL A 33 3.71 -5.58 8.09
N GLN A 34 2.93 -4.52 8.31
CA GLN A 34 3.35 -3.42 9.18
C GLN A 34 3.55 -3.86 10.62
N GLU A 35 2.68 -4.74 11.13
CA GLU A 35 2.81 -5.33 12.46
C GLU A 35 4.03 -6.26 12.56
N GLU A 36 4.24 -7.12 11.56
CA GLU A 36 5.39 -8.02 11.45
C GLU A 36 6.71 -7.21 11.46
N PHE A 37 6.78 -6.13 10.69
CA PHE A 37 7.94 -5.24 10.67
C PHE A 37 8.17 -4.57 12.04
N ALA A 38 7.12 -4.01 12.64
CA ALA A 38 7.21 -3.35 13.94
C ALA A 38 7.59 -4.31 15.08
N ALA A 39 7.34 -5.62 14.93
CA ALA A 39 7.72 -6.66 15.88
C ALA A 39 9.18 -7.10 15.76
N LEU A 40 9.89 -6.72 14.70
CA LEU A 40 11.33 -6.99 14.58
C LEU A 40 12.11 -6.27 15.69
N PRO A 41 13.23 -6.85 16.18
CA PRO A 41 14.14 -6.13 17.05
C PRO A 41 14.53 -4.78 16.43
N ALA A 42 14.61 -3.72 17.25
CA ALA A 42 14.87 -2.37 16.78
C ALA A 42 16.10 -2.29 15.86
N GLU A 43 17.17 -2.98 16.25
CA GLU A 43 18.45 -3.00 15.52
C GLU A 43 18.35 -3.64 14.12
N GLN A 44 17.33 -4.48 13.89
CA GLN A 44 17.14 -5.16 12.62
C GLN A 44 16.19 -4.39 11.67
N GLN A 45 15.42 -3.44 12.18
CA GLN A 45 14.44 -2.72 11.36
C GLN A 45 15.10 -1.90 10.23
N PRO A 46 16.21 -1.14 10.44
CA PRO A 46 16.82 -0.37 9.36
C PRO A 46 17.28 -1.21 8.17
N GLU A 47 17.85 -2.39 8.40
CA GLU A 47 18.30 -3.28 7.33
C GLU A 47 17.15 -3.97 6.57
N ASN A 48 15.99 -4.07 7.20
CA ASN A 48 14.85 -4.80 6.65
C ASN A 48 13.75 -3.90 6.09
N MET A 49 13.79 -2.58 6.30
CA MET A 49 12.73 -1.65 5.90
C MET A 49 12.35 -1.79 4.42
N GLY A 50 13.29 -1.60 3.51
CA GLY A 50 13.02 -1.70 2.08
C GLY A 50 12.64 -3.11 1.62
N LYS A 51 13.25 -4.13 2.20
CA LYS A 51 13.01 -5.53 1.84
C LYS A 51 11.60 -5.99 2.24
N VAL A 52 11.17 -5.67 3.46
CA VAL A 52 9.83 -6.05 3.95
C VAL A 52 8.76 -5.32 3.17
N SER A 53 8.93 -4.01 2.94
CA SER A 53 8.02 -3.21 2.12
C SER A 53 7.92 -3.74 0.69
N GLY A 54 9.05 -4.03 0.04
CA GLY A 54 9.08 -4.55 -1.32
C GLY A 54 8.42 -5.91 -1.48
N ASN A 55 8.67 -6.82 -0.55
CA ASN A 55 8.03 -8.13 -0.57
C ASN A 55 6.50 -8.00 -0.42
N CYS A 56 6.03 -7.12 0.47
CA CYS A 56 4.61 -6.85 0.63
C CYS A 56 3.98 -6.32 -0.65
N MET A 57 4.62 -5.34 -1.29
CA MET A 57 4.11 -4.77 -2.54
C MET A 57 4.10 -5.77 -3.68
N LEU A 58 5.09 -6.67 -3.75
CA LEU A 58 5.11 -7.75 -4.73
C LEU A 58 3.97 -8.76 -4.50
N GLU A 59 3.72 -9.16 -3.24
CA GLU A 59 2.60 -10.04 -2.89
C GLU A 59 1.24 -9.41 -3.26
N ILE A 60 1.04 -8.13 -2.96
CA ILE A 60 -0.19 -7.41 -3.30
C ILE A 60 -0.32 -7.27 -4.82
N LEU A 61 0.75 -6.95 -5.54
CA LEU A 61 0.75 -6.88 -7.00
C LEU A 61 0.36 -8.23 -7.62
N GLN A 62 0.96 -9.32 -7.14
CA GLN A 62 0.63 -10.67 -7.61
C GLN A 62 -0.85 -10.98 -7.37
N TYR A 63 -1.35 -10.70 -6.19
CA TYR A 63 -2.78 -10.87 -5.88
C TYR A 63 -3.68 -10.07 -6.82
N CYS A 64 -3.34 -8.81 -7.10
CA CYS A 64 -4.08 -7.97 -8.04
C CYS A 64 -4.05 -8.55 -9.47
N TYR A 65 -2.94 -9.17 -9.89
CA TYR A 65 -2.86 -9.82 -11.20
C TYR A 65 -3.71 -11.09 -11.30
N GLU A 66 -3.89 -11.81 -10.19
CA GLU A 66 -4.79 -12.96 -10.10
C GLU A 66 -6.28 -12.55 -10.07
N HIS A 67 -6.57 -11.29 -9.69
CA HIS A 67 -7.91 -10.71 -9.53
C HIS A 67 -8.02 -9.34 -10.20
N MET A 68 -7.54 -9.25 -11.44
CA MET A 68 -7.30 -7.97 -12.13
C MET A 68 -8.55 -7.09 -12.24
N GLU A 69 -9.67 -7.66 -12.67
CA GLU A 69 -10.90 -6.88 -12.89
C GLU A 69 -11.44 -6.31 -11.59
N GLU A 70 -11.48 -7.11 -10.54
CA GLU A 70 -11.98 -6.71 -9.22
C GLU A 70 -11.07 -5.66 -8.56
N CYS A 71 -9.75 -5.85 -8.65
CA CYS A 71 -8.78 -4.87 -8.13
C CYS A 71 -8.85 -3.55 -8.90
N GLN A 72 -8.98 -3.58 -10.22
CA GLN A 72 -9.18 -2.37 -11.01
C GLN A 72 -10.51 -1.66 -10.66
N MET A 73 -11.57 -2.39 -10.41
CA MET A 73 -12.84 -1.82 -9.93
C MET A 73 -12.66 -1.14 -8.58
N LEU A 74 -11.97 -1.78 -7.63
CA LEU A 74 -11.67 -1.21 -6.32
C LEU A 74 -10.87 0.09 -6.44
N ILE A 75 -9.85 0.13 -7.31
CA ILE A 75 -8.96 1.29 -7.47
C ILE A 75 -9.66 2.44 -8.21
N SER A 76 -10.45 2.15 -9.25
CA SER A 76 -10.90 3.17 -10.21
C SER A 76 -12.40 3.43 -10.23
N LYS A 77 -13.23 2.61 -9.59
CA LYS A 77 -14.71 2.66 -9.66
C LYS A 77 -15.38 2.73 -8.29
N ALA A 78 -14.62 2.92 -7.22
CA ALA A 78 -15.15 2.93 -5.86
C ALA A 78 -15.85 4.22 -5.44
N GLU A 79 -15.84 5.27 -6.27
CA GLU A 79 -16.46 6.56 -5.98
C GLU A 79 -17.95 6.39 -5.63
N GLY A 80 -18.39 7.04 -4.56
CA GLY A 80 -19.76 6.94 -4.05
C GLY A 80 -20.05 5.67 -3.24
N THR A 81 -19.06 4.82 -2.99
CA THR A 81 -19.17 3.65 -2.12
C THR A 81 -18.29 3.81 -0.87
N ARG A 82 -18.43 2.90 0.12
CA ARG A 82 -17.58 2.86 1.30
C ARG A 82 -16.09 2.60 1.01
N TYR A 83 -15.78 2.14 -0.20
CA TYR A 83 -14.41 1.86 -0.65
C TYR A 83 -13.71 3.06 -1.30
N ALA A 84 -14.39 4.20 -1.43
CA ALA A 84 -13.84 5.41 -2.04
C ALA A 84 -12.59 5.93 -1.31
N SER A 85 -12.46 5.61 -0.01
CA SER A 85 -11.31 5.98 0.83
C SER A 85 -10.15 4.97 0.81
N PHE A 86 -10.18 3.96 -0.05
CA PHE A 86 -9.18 2.89 -0.08
C PHE A 86 -7.73 3.40 -0.11
N LEU A 87 -7.42 4.35 -0.99
CA LEU A 87 -6.10 4.97 -1.07
C LEU A 87 -5.75 5.73 0.21
N ASP A 88 -6.69 6.53 0.73
CA ASP A 88 -6.47 7.33 1.95
C ASP A 88 -6.21 6.43 3.16
N GLU A 89 -6.88 5.28 3.24
CA GLU A 89 -6.66 4.30 4.30
C GLU A 89 -5.26 3.66 4.22
N LEU A 90 -4.78 3.32 3.02
CA LEU A 90 -3.40 2.85 2.81
C LEU A 90 -2.39 3.92 3.24
N VAL A 91 -2.61 5.17 2.86
CA VAL A 91 -1.76 6.31 3.23
C VAL A 91 -1.72 6.50 4.74
N GLU A 92 -2.86 6.39 5.42
CA GLU A 92 -2.94 6.53 6.88
C GLU A 92 -2.18 5.41 7.61
N ILE A 93 -2.31 4.17 7.15
CA ILE A 93 -1.58 3.01 7.72
C ILE A 93 -0.07 3.21 7.55
N GLU A 94 0.38 3.58 6.36
CA GLU A 94 1.79 3.81 6.07
C GLU A 94 2.35 4.98 6.87
N SER A 95 1.61 6.08 7.01
CA SER A 95 2.03 7.24 7.83
C SER A 95 2.21 6.85 9.29
N LYS A 96 1.28 6.08 9.86
CA LYS A 96 1.39 5.57 11.24
C LYS A 96 2.59 4.65 11.41
N ALA A 97 2.85 3.77 10.44
CA ALA A 97 4.00 2.87 10.45
C ALA A 97 5.31 3.65 10.34
N THR A 98 5.36 4.65 9.47
CA THR A 98 6.51 5.57 9.33
C THR A 98 6.81 6.27 10.65
N HIS A 99 5.81 6.82 11.35
CA HIS A 99 6.02 7.48 12.64
C HIS A 99 6.57 6.52 13.71
N LYS A 100 6.11 5.27 13.75
CA LYS A 100 6.66 4.25 14.65
C LYS A 100 8.12 3.96 14.33
N TYR A 101 8.45 3.85 13.06
CA TYR A 101 9.83 3.62 12.63
C TYR A 101 10.76 4.79 12.95
N LEU A 102 10.30 6.04 12.81
CA LEU A 102 11.08 7.21 13.21
C LEU A 102 11.41 7.20 14.72
N GLN A 103 10.49 6.72 15.57
CA GLN A 103 10.76 6.53 17.01
C GLN A 103 11.82 5.46 17.26
N VAL A 104 11.84 4.39 16.45
CA VAL A 104 12.89 3.36 16.52
C VAL A 104 14.24 3.95 16.16
N LEU A 105 14.35 4.75 15.08
CA LEU A 105 15.58 5.43 14.70
C LEU A 105 16.10 6.35 15.81
N GLU A 106 15.20 7.09 16.45
CA GLU A 106 15.57 7.94 17.62
C GLU A 106 16.10 7.10 18.78
N HIS A 107 15.45 5.99 19.10
CA HIS A 107 15.90 5.06 20.14
C HIS A 107 17.29 4.46 19.86
N LEU A 108 17.59 4.21 18.59
CA LEU A 108 18.90 3.70 18.13
C LEU A 108 19.99 4.79 18.08
N GLY A 109 19.67 6.02 18.42
CA GLY A 109 20.62 7.15 18.41
C GLY A 109 20.84 7.77 17.02
N ASN A 110 20.01 7.43 16.05
CA ASN A 110 20.04 7.96 14.68
C ASN A 110 18.73 8.71 14.34
N PRO A 111 18.39 9.78 15.05
CA PRO A 111 17.12 10.47 14.85
C PRO A 111 17.01 11.06 13.43
N SER A 112 15.84 10.91 12.85
CA SER A 112 15.53 11.56 11.57
C SER A 112 15.45 13.09 11.75
N PRO A 113 15.90 13.86 10.74
CA PRO A 113 15.50 15.26 10.64
C PRO A 113 13.96 15.41 10.62
N PRO A 114 13.42 16.54 11.08
CA PRO A 114 11.98 16.76 11.04
C PRO A 114 11.43 16.68 9.62
N ILE A 115 10.44 15.82 9.39
CA ILE A 115 9.73 15.70 8.12
C ILE A 115 8.38 16.42 8.27
N SER A 116 8.07 17.36 7.36
CA SER A 116 6.77 18.03 7.37
C SER A 116 5.65 17.02 7.15
N PRO A 117 4.59 16.99 8.00
CA PRO A 117 3.46 16.07 7.80
C PRO A 117 2.78 16.21 6.43
N ARG A 118 2.77 17.41 5.85
CA ARG A 118 2.24 17.63 4.50
C ARG A 118 3.12 17.00 3.43
N LEU A 119 4.44 17.12 3.55
CA LEU A 119 5.39 16.50 2.64
C LEU A 119 5.32 14.98 2.72
N GLU A 120 5.28 14.43 3.93
CA GLU A 120 5.10 13.00 4.18
C GLU A 120 3.85 12.48 3.49
N HIS A 121 2.70 13.12 3.72
CA HIS A 121 1.44 12.75 3.08
C HIS A 121 1.53 12.76 1.54
N ILE A 122 2.12 13.80 0.95
CA ILE A 122 2.27 13.92 -0.50
C ILE A 122 3.15 12.78 -1.05
N ILE A 123 4.25 12.46 -0.38
CA ILE A 123 5.17 11.41 -0.83
C ILE A 123 4.51 10.03 -0.71
N ILE A 124 3.86 9.72 0.40
CA ILE A 124 3.18 8.44 0.60
C ILE A 124 2.03 8.28 -0.40
N THR A 125 1.22 9.32 -0.61
CA THR A 125 0.14 9.30 -1.61
C THR A 125 0.70 9.08 -3.02
N GLY A 126 1.77 9.76 -3.38
CA GLY A 126 2.45 9.59 -4.67
C GLY A 126 3.00 8.18 -4.85
N MET A 127 3.57 7.60 -3.80
CA MET A 127 4.08 6.23 -3.81
C MET A 127 2.97 5.22 -4.11
N PHE A 128 1.87 5.24 -3.38
CA PHE A 128 0.76 4.32 -3.65
C PHE A 128 0.14 4.53 -5.02
N ASN A 129 -0.09 5.77 -5.45
CA ASN A 129 -0.57 6.03 -6.80
C ASN A 129 0.36 5.42 -7.85
N THR A 130 1.67 5.54 -7.69
CA THR A 130 2.65 4.96 -8.62
C THR A 130 2.52 3.42 -8.68
N TYR A 131 2.36 2.74 -7.54
CA TYR A 131 2.16 1.30 -7.52
C TYR A 131 0.82 0.88 -8.13
N LEU A 132 -0.26 1.63 -7.86
CA LEU A 132 -1.58 1.32 -8.40
C LEU A 132 -1.66 1.47 -9.93
N GLU A 133 -0.83 2.34 -10.53
CA GLU A 133 -0.72 2.47 -11.99
C GLU A 133 -0.33 1.16 -12.68
N LEU A 134 0.48 0.30 -12.04
CA LEU A 134 0.84 -1.01 -12.60
C LEU A 134 -0.39 -1.90 -12.81
N VAL A 135 -1.34 -1.85 -11.88
CA VAL A 135 -2.60 -2.60 -11.94
C VAL A 135 -3.55 -1.96 -12.95
N LEU A 136 -3.69 -0.63 -12.93
CA LEU A 136 -4.61 0.09 -13.81
C LEU A 136 -4.25 -0.06 -15.28
N HIS A 137 -2.96 -0.08 -15.61
CA HIS A 137 -2.49 -0.21 -17.00
C HIS A 137 -2.33 -1.65 -17.49
N GLN A 138 -2.58 -2.65 -16.64
CA GLN A 138 -2.48 -4.08 -17.00
C GLN A 138 -1.16 -4.41 -17.72
N MET A 139 -0.04 -3.93 -17.19
CA MET A 139 1.26 -4.19 -17.78
C MET A 139 1.55 -5.70 -17.86
N PRO A 140 2.34 -6.18 -18.82
CA PRO A 140 2.86 -7.54 -18.79
C PRO A 140 3.53 -7.82 -17.44
N TRP A 141 3.31 -9.04 -16.89
CA TRP A 141 3.77 -9.38 -15.54
C TRP A 141 5.26 -9.12 -15.32
N GLU A 142 6.10 -9.55 -16.27
CA GLU A 142 7.55 -9.40 -16.17
C GLU A 142 7.98 -7.92 -16.15
N GLU A 143 7.28 -7.08 -16.90
CA GLU A 143 7.51 -5.63 -16.93
C GLU A 143 7.02 -4.97 -15.64
N ALA A 144 5.87 -5.38 -15.13
CA ALA A 144 5.32 -4.86 -13.88
C ALA A 144 6.22 -5.19 -12.67
N VAL A 145 6.80 -6.40 -12.61
CA VAL A 145 7.75 -6.79 -11.57
C VAL A 145 9.02 -5.95 -11.65
N LEU A 146 9.58 -5.76 -12.84
CA LEU A 146 10.76 -4.92 -13.04
C LEU A 146 10.51 -3.48 -12.58
N TYR A 147 9.39 -2.89 -12.97
CA TYR A 147 9.04 -1.52 -12.58
C TYR A 147 8.78 -1.41 -11.07
N LEU A 148 8.15 -2.43 -10.47
CA LEU A 148 7.99 -2.47 -9.02
C LEU A 148 9.34 -2.42 -8.29
N GLU A 149 10.32 -3.20 -8.74
CA GLU A 149 11.66 -3.22 -8.16
C GLU A 149 12.38 -1.87 -8.31
N GLU A 150 12.29 -1.25 -9.50
CA GLU A 150 12.87 0.08 -9.75
C GLU A 150 12.20 1.18 -8.91
N MET A 151 10.88 1.17 -8.83
CA MET A 151 10.11 2.11 -8.00
C MET A 151 10.43 1.92 -6.52
N GLN A 152 10.55 0.69 -6.05
CA GLN A 152 10.93 0.40 -4.68
C GLN A 152 12.33 0.94 -4.36
N ALA A 153 13.30 0.74 -5.23
CA ALA A 153 14.65 1.27 -5.06
C ALA A 153 14.63 2.81 -4.98
N PHE A 154 13.85 3.45 -5.85
CA PHE A 154 13.67 4.91 -5.88
C PHE A 154 13.07 5.44 -4.58
N TYR A 155 11.95 4.87 -4.12
CA TYR A 155 11.28 5.33 -2.90
C TYR A 155 12.10 5.03 -1.64
N THR A 156 12.75 3.86 -1.57
CA THR A 156 13.63 3.51 -0.45
C THR A 156 14.78 4.50 -0.34
N ALA A 157 15.47 4.81 -1.42
CA ALA A 157 16.55 5.79 -1.43
C ALA A 157 16.06 7.20 -1.03
N GLY A 158 14.89 7.62 -1.54
CA GLY A 158 14.28 8.90 -1.16
C GLY A 158 13.92 8.97 0.32
N TRP A 159 13.34 7.93 0.88
CA TRP A 159 13.03 7.84 2.31
C TRP A 159 14.30 7.84 3.18
N MET A 160 15.31 7.07 2.82
CA MET A 160 16.58 7.07 3.54
C MET A 160 17.21 8.46 3.56
N LYS A 161 17.15 9.19 2.44
CA LYS A 161 17.62 10.58 2.36
C LYS A 161 16.85 11.51 3.29
N LEU A 162 15.52 11.45 3.26
CA LEU A 162 14.67 12.28 4.12
C LEU A 162 14.87 11.99 5.61
N MET A 163 15.10 10.72 5.95
CA MET A 163 15.32 10.26 7.32
C MET A 163 16.76 10.43 7.81
N GLY A 164 17.68 10.91 6.96
CA GLY A 164 19.09 11.10 7.32
C GLY A 164 19.83 9.79 7.59
N GLN A 165 19.46 8.71 6.90
CA GLN A 165 20.00 7.36 7.09
C GLN A 165 20.97 6.94 5.97
N GLU A 166 21.53 7.86 5.23
CA GLU A 166 22.55 7.61 4.19
C GLU A 166 23.92 7.24 4.78
#